data_892cdd056c34454e9458c9dbf84723b6
#
_entry.id   892cdd056c34454e9458c9dbf84723b6
#
_cell.length_a   1.000
_cell.length_b   1.000
_cell.length_c   1.000
_cell.angle_alpha   90.00
_cell.angle_beta   90.00
_cell.angle_gamma   90.00
#
_symmetry.space_group_name_H-M   'P 1'
#
loop_
_entity.id
_entity.type
_entity.pdbx_description
1 polymer ?
#
loop_
_entity_poly.entity_id
_entity_poly.type
_entity_poly.pdbx_seq_one_letter_code
_entity_poly.pdbx_strand_id
1 'polypeptide(L)'
;MKKLNQLIDTYKDYPKKGIEFKDLLGIIQEPKVFKELILKMSSSQIIEKAEAIISVDARGFIFGSAISFQSSKPMIVARKPGKLPGELLERNYSLEYGENALSIQKKALVKYKSFAIVDDLLATGGTVNCVSKILKSNDKEITGLLVVVELMNLGGRLK
;
A
#
# COMPACT_ATOMS: atom_id res chain seq x y z
N MET A 1 14.44 -2.51 15.24
CA MET A 1 13.62 -1.28 15.02
C MET A 1 14.41 0.04 15.09
N LYS A 2 15.41 0.23 15.98
CA LYS A 2 16.25 1.47 15.95
C LYS A 2 16.96 1.71 14.62
N LYS A 3 17.42 0.66 13.92
CA LYS A 3 18.02 0.78 12.58
C LYS A 3 17.05 1.24 11.49
N LEU A 4 15.78 0.83 11.52
CA LEU A 4 14.80 1.18 10.50
C LEU A 4 14.57 2.71 10.45
N ASN A 5 14.38 3.33 11.61
CA ASN A 5 14.14 4.77 11.70
C ASN A 5 15.33 5.62 11.20
N GLN A 6 16.55 5.07 11.27
CA GLN A 6 17.77 5.75 10.77
C GLN A 6 17.90 5.72 9.25
N LEU A 7 17.11 4.87 8.57
CA LEU A 7 17.10 4.70 7.13
C LEU A 7 15.91 5.41 6.46
N ILE A 8 15.16 6.19 7.23
CA ILE A 8 14.03 6.99 6.73
C ILE A 8 14.45 8.46 6.75
N ASP A 9 14.72 8.98 5.58
CA ASP A 9 15.06 10.40 5.43
C ASP A 9 13.81 11.27 5.44
N THR A 10 13.97 12.51 5.91
CA THR A 10 12.87 13.47 5.98
C THR A 10 13.24 14.72 5.20
N TYR A 11 12.45 15.04 4.18
CA TYR A 11 12.59 16.23 3.37
C TYR A 11 11.43 17.18 3.64
N LYS A 12 11.74 18.40 4.13
CA LYS A 12 10.73 19.45 4.33
C LYS A 12 10.41 20.11 3.01
N ASP A 13 9.15 20.57 2.87
CA ASP A 13 8.66 21.32 1.71
C ASP A 13 8.80 20.57 0.36
N TYR A 14 8.67 19.24 0.37
CA TYR A 14 8.73 18.43 -0.85
C TYR A 14 7.48 17.55 -1.00
N PRO A 15 6.89 17.43 -2.21
CA PRO A 15 7.19 18.15 -3.46
C PRO A 15 6.63 19.60 -3.48
N LYS A 16 5.93 20.00 -2.40
CA LYS A 16 5.34 21.34 -2.24
C LYS A 16 5.59 21.84 -0.83
N LYS A 17 5.61 23.18 -0.67
CA LYS A 17 5.73 23.85 0.63
C LYS A 17 4.68 23.35 1.63
N GLY A 18 5.11 23.07 2.84
CA GLY A 18 4.26 22.54 3.93
C GLY A 18 4.15 21.01 3.99
N ILE A 19 4.69 20.28 3.00
CA ILE A 19 4.71 18.81 3.01
C ILE A 19 6.03 18.31 3.59
N GLU A 20 5.93 17.44 4.58
CA GLU A 20 7.06 16.67 5.11
C GLU A 20 7.09 15.30 4.45
N PHE A 21 8.00 15.10 3.52
CA PHE A 21 8.14 13.85 2.77
C PHE A 21 9.04 12.88 3.51
N LYS A 22 8.58 11.66 3.69
CA LYS A 22 9.37 10.55 4.22
C LYS A 22 9.89 9.68 3.08
N ASP A 23 11.18 9.63 2.93
CA ASP A 23 11.85 8.74 1.98
C ASP A 23 12.23 7.43 2.67
N LEU A 24 11.68 6.34 2.15
CA LEU A 24 11.91 4.99 2.65
C LEU A 24 12.91 4.21 1.78
N LEU A 25 13.48 4.83 0.75
CA LEU A 25 14.36 4.13 -0.18
C LEU A 25 15.66 3.67 0.48
N GLY A 26 16.11 4.35 1.55
CA GLY A 26 17.23 3.90 2.37
C GLY A 26 17.05 2.48 2.94
N ILE A 27 15.80 2.07 3.21
CA ILE A 27 15.50 0.74 3.75
C ILE A 27 15.84 -0.36 2.74
N ILE A 28 15.52 -0.16 1.46
CA ILE A 28 15.79 -1.16 0.41
C ILE A 28 17.26 -1.20 0.01
N GLN A 29 18.03 -0.17 0.33
CA GLN A 29 19.49 -0.13 0.11
C GLN A 29 20.26 -0.92 1.18
N GLU A 30 19.60 -1.31 2.28
CA GLU A 30 20.16 -2.12 3.36
C GLU A 30 19.57 -3.55 3.36
N PRO A 31 20.14 -4.52 2.63
CA PRO A 31 19.52 -5.82 2.36
C PRO A 31 19.12 -6.60 3.62
N LYS A 32 19.90 -6.49 4.70
CA LYS A 32 19.62 -7.16 5.98
C LYS A 32 18.36 -6.58 6.63
N VAL A 33 18.25 -5.24 6.68
CA VAL A 33 17.11 -4.55 7.28
C VAL A 33 15.85 -4.77 6.44
N PHE A 34 15.98 -4.68 5.12
CA PHE A 34 14.86 -4.95 4.21
C PHE A 34 14.35 -6.38 4.38
N LYS A 35 15.26 -7.39 4.41
CA LYS A 35 14.89 -8.79 4.64
C LYS A 35 14.14 -8.99 5.96
N GLU A 36 14.66 -8.44 7.06
CA GLU A 36 14.03 -8.53 8.39
C GLU A 36 12.62 -7.90 8.39
N LEU A 37 12.46 -6.73 7.73
CA LEU A 37 11.18 -6.06 7.58
C LEU A 37 10.18 -6.92 6.82
N ILE A 38 10.58 -7.43 5.65
CA ILE A 38 9.72 -8.28 4.81
C ILE A 38 9.31 -9.55 5.54
N LEU A 39 10.23 -10.23 6.22
CA LEU A 39 9.90 -11.41 7.03
C LEU A 39 8.85 -11.09 8.09
N LYS A 40 9.02 -9.98 8.81
CA LYS A 40 8.06 -9.55 9.83
C LYS A 40 6.68 -9.21 9.25
N MET A 41 6.63 -8.49 8.12
CA MET A 41 5.38 -8.14 7.47
C MET A 41 4.68 -9.39 6.90
N SER A 42 5.43 -10.29 6.28
CA SER A 42 4.90 -11.52 5.68
C SER A 42 4.32 -12.51 6.70
N SER A 43 4.87 -12.54 7.92
CA SER A 43 4.39 -13.42 9.01
C SER A 43 3.23 -12.82 9.81
N SER A 44 2.65 -11.68 9.39
CA SER A 44 1.53 -11.08 10.08
C SER A 44 0.23 -11.86 9.84
N GLN A 45 -0.65 -11.88 10.84
CA GLN A 45 -1.99 -12.47 10.70
C GLN A 45 -2.81 -11.84 9.56
N ILE A 46 -2.52 -10.57 9.20
CA ILE A 46 -3.17 -9.89 8.07
C ILE A 46 -2.83 -10.61 6.75
N ILE A 47 -1.56 -10.94 6.53
CA ILE A 47 -1.12 -11.70 5.35
C ILE A 47 -1.58 -13.15 5.44
N GLU A 48 -1.48 -13.79 6.58
CA GLU A 48 -1.89 -15.18 6.76
C GLU A 48 -3.34 -15.42 6.34
N LYS A 49 -4.26 -14.56 6.78
CA LYS A 49 -5.71 -14.65 6.50
C LYS A 49 -6.09 -14.22 5.07
N ALA A 50 -5.26 -13.47 4.37
CA ALA A 50 -5.54 -13.02 3.03
C ALA A 50 -5.31 -14.12 1.99
N GLU A 51 -6.18 -14.22 1.00
CA GLU A 51 -5.95 -15.06 -0.19
C GLU A 51 -5.02 -14.37 -1.20
N ALA A 52 -5.04 -13.04 -1.25
CA ALA A 52 -4.21 -12.23 -2.14
C ALA A 52 -3.81 -10.90 -1.49
N ILE A 53 -2.79 -10.26 -2.05
CA ILE A 53 -2.29 -8.94 -1.64
C ILE A 53 -2.72 -7.93 -2.69
N ILE A 54 -3.24 -6.77 -2.28
CA ILE A 54 -3.35 -5.59 -3.13
C ILE A 54 -2.27 -4.60 -2.74
N SER A 55 -1.40 -4.28 -3.70
CA SER A 55 -0.34 -3.29 -3.51
C SER A 55 -0.60 -2.02 -4.30
N VAL A 56 -0.26 -0.87 -3.73
CA VAL A 56 -0.58 0.46 -4.28
C VAL A 56 0.60 1.07 -5.04
N ASP A 57 0.31 1.67 -6.19
CA ASP A 57 1.26 2.39 -7.06
C ASP A 57 1.80 3.66 -6.35
N ALA A 58 3.12 3.89 -6.28
CA ALA A 58 4.19 3.12 -6.89
C ALA A 58 5.10 2.46 -5.86
N ARG A 59 5.42 3.12 -4.74
CA ARG A 59 6.38 2.63 -3.73
C ARG A 59 5.86 1.42 -2.96
N GLY A 60 4.53 1.31 -2.80
CA GLY A 60 3.90 0.13 -2.22
C GLY A 60 4.27 -1.16 -2.97
N PHE A 61 4.51 -1.09 -4.29
CA PHE A 61 4.89 -2.26 -5.10
C PHE A 61 6.21 -2.89 -4.65
N ILE A 62 7.15 -2.10 -4.15
CA ILE A 62 8.44 -2.61 -3.66
C ILE A 62 8.22 -3.58 -2.50
N PHE A 63 7.44 -3.15 -1.53
CA PHE A 63 7.13 -3.96 -0.34
C PHE A 63 6.12 -5.06 -0.66
N GLY A 64 5.08 -4.75 -1.43
CA GLY A 64 4.06 -5.71 -1.83
C GLY A 64 4.61 -6.88 -2.63
N SER A 65 5.53 -6.65 -3.58
CA SER A 65 6.16 -7.71 -4.35
C SER A 65 7.05 -8.61 -3.47
N ALA A 66 7.83 -8.01 -2.58
CA ALA A 66 8.69 -8.75 -1.67
C ALA A 66 7.87 -9.59 -0.66
N ILE A 67 6.76 -9.04 -0.13
CA ILE A 67 5.84 -9.77 0.74
C ILE A 67 5.14 -10.90 -0.02
N SER A 68 4.68 -10.63 -1.24
CA SER A 68 4.05 -11.63 -2.13
C SER A 68 4.98 -12.82 -2.38
N PHE A 69 6.22 -12.53 -2.75
CA PHE A 69 7.24 -13.56 -2.96
C PHE A 69 7.51 -14.36 -1.68
N GLN A 70 7.73 -13.67 -0.54
CA GLN A 70 8.06 -14.30 0.74
C GLN A 70 6.90 -15.15 1.30
N SER A 71 5.65 -14.70 1.11
CA SER A 71 4.45 -15.40 1.62
C SER A 71 3.84 -16.38 0.63
N SER A 72 4.37 -16.46 -0.61
CA SER A 72 3.79 -17.23 -1.72
C SER A 72 2.32 -16.89 -2.00
N LYS A 73 1.93 -15.62 -1.79
CA LYS A 73 0.59 -15.12 -2.08
C LYS A 73 0.57 -14.27 -3.35
N PRO A 74 -0.47 -14.38 -4.18
CA PRO A 74 -0.60 -13.58 -5.38
C PRO A 74 -0.70 -12.09 -5.03
N MET A 75 -0.09 -11.24 -5.87
CA MET A 75 -0.18 -9.78 -5.76
C MET A 75 -1.00 -9.21 -6.91
N ILE A 76 -1.93 -8.34 -6.55
CA ILE A 76 -2.75 -7.54 -7.45
C ILE A 76 -2.33 -6.08 -7.27
N VAL A 77 -2.33 -5.32 -8.35
CA VAL A 77 -1.89 -3.94 -8.32
C VAL A 77 -3.06 -2.97 -8.38
N ALA A 78 -3.05 -1.96 -7.52
CA ALA A 78 -3.91 -0.79 -7.61
C ALA A 78 -3.09 0.37 -8.20
N ARG A 79 -3.51 0.89 -9.35
CA ARG A 79 -2.75 1.90 -10.11
C ARG A 79 -3.60 3.10 -10.47
N LYS A 80 -2.94 4.20 -10.79
CA LYS A 80 -3.60 5.38 -11.37
C LYS A 80 -4.25 5.04 -12.71
N PRO A 81 -5.36 5.71 -13.10
CA PRO A 81 -6.03 5.50 -14.37
C PRO A 81 -5.08 5.55 -15.57
N GLY A 82 -5.38 4.78 -16.60
CA GLY A 82 -4.55 4.67 -17.80
C GLY A 82 -3.26 3.84 -17.66
N LYS A 83 -3.03 3.23 -16.49
CA LYS A 83 -1.83 2.39 -16.24
C LYS A 83 -2.11 0.88 -16.28
N LEU A 84 -3.35 0.48 -16.46
CA LEU A 84 -3.76 -0.92 -16.54
C LEU A 84 -4.63 -1.15 -17.78
N PRO A 85 -4.47 -2.27 -18.50
CA PRO A 85 -5.33 -2.67 -19.61
C PRO A 85 -6.53 -3.48 -19.15
N GLY A 86 -7.52 -3.63 -20.02
CA GLY A 86 -8.68 -4.51 -19.84
C GLY A 86 -9.80 -3.87 -19.05
N GLU A 87 -10.73 -4.70 -18.54
CA GLU A 87 -11.87 -4.22 -17.75
C GLU A 87 -11.39 -3.84 -16.33
N LEU A 88 -11.67 -2.60 -15.95
CA LEU A 88 -11.16 -1.99 -14.72
C LEU A 88 -12.29 -1.65 -13.77
N LEU A 89 -12.02 -1.79 -12.48
CA LEU A 89 -12.80 -1.21 -11.41
C LEU A 89 -12.08 0.07 -10.98
N GLU A 90 -12.70 1.20 -11.20
CA GLU A 90 -12.11 2.52 -10.93
C GLU A 90 -12.92 3.26 -9.88
N ARG A 91 -12.21 4.05 -9.07
CA ARG A 91 -12.83 4.93 -8.09
C ARG A 91 -12.01 6.19 -7.88
N ASN A 92 -12.71 7.31 -7.90
CA ASN A 92 -12.14 8.60 -7.53
C ASN A 92 -12.08 8.75 -6.01
N TYR A 93 -11.08 9.49 -5.55
CA TYR A 93 -10.97 9.94 -4.16
C TYR A 93 -10.39 11.36 -4.13
N SER A 94 -10.90 12.16 -3.22
CA SER A 94 -10.43 13.53 -3.04
C SER A 94 -9.19 13.53 -2.13
N LEU A 95 -8.18 14.29 -2.51
CA LEU A 95 -7.08 14.72 -1.66
C LEU A 95 -7.29 16.19 -1.31
N GLU A 96 -6.56 16.69 -0.32
CA GLU A 96 -6.58 18.12 0.04
C GLU A 96 -6.25 19.03 -1.16
N TYR A 97 -5.58 18.52 -2.19
CA TYR A 97 -5.10 19.28 -3.36
C TYR A 97 -5.45 18.58 -4.69
N GLY A 98 -6.70 18.12 -4.86
CA GLY A 98 -7.20 17.60 -6.13
C GLY A 98 -7.88 16.24 -6.03
N GLU A 99 -8.41 15.79 -7.16
CA GLU A 99 -8.99 14.45 -7.31
C GLU A 99 -7.92 13.49 -7.82
N ASN A 100 -7.88 12.33 -7.22
CA ASN A 100 -7.12 11.19 -7.70
C ASN A 100 -8.05 10.00 -7.88
N ALA A 101 -7.64 9.06 -8.69
CA ALA A 101 -8.35 7.81 -8.89
C ALA A 101 -7.39 6.63 -8.82
N LEU A 102 -7.93 5.48 -8.47
CA LEU A 102 -7.25 4.20 -8.59
C LEU A 102 -8.10 3.23 -9.39
N SER A 103 -7.40 2.38 -10.14
CA SER A 103 -7.95 1.34 -10.97
C SER A 103 -7.37 -0.01 -10.55
N ILE A 104 -8.21 -1.05 -10.54
CA ILE A 104 -7.83 -2.44 -10.30
C ILE A 104 -8.45 -3.28 -11.42
N GLN A 105 -7.71 -4.25 -11.96
CA GLN A 105 -8.25 -5.15 -12.99
C GLN A 105 -9.34 -6.05 -12.40
N LYS A 106 -10.55 -6.00 -12.94
CA LYS A 106 -11.70 -6.79 -12.49
C LYS A 106 -11.41 -8.29 -12.50
N LYS A 107 -10.77 -8.81 -13.56
CA LYS A 107 -10.39 -10.23 -13.68
C LYS A 107 -9.48 -10.72 -12.57
N ALA A 108 -8.67 -9.84 -11.98
CA ALA A 108 -7.77 -10.19 -10.90
C ALA A 108 -8.51 -10.32 -9.57
N LEU A 109 -9.52 -9.48 -9.31
CA LEU A 109 -10.33 -9.53 -8.09
C LEU A 109 -11.27 -10.74 -8.05
N VAL A 110 -11.78 -11.19 -9.18
CA VAL A 110 -12.76 -12.30 -9.23
C VAL A 110 -12.19 -13.58 -8.64
N LYS A 111 -10.88 -13.80 -8.74
CA LYS A 111 -10.22 -15.04 -8.33
C LYS A 111 -10.14 -15.25 -6.81
N TYR A 112 -10.24 -14.20 -6.02
CA TYR A 112 -9.97 -14.23 -4.58
C TYR A 112 -11.10 -13.55 -3.81
N LYS A 113 -11.29 -13.97 -2.55
CA LYS A 113 -12.32 -13.45 -1.65
C LYS A 113 -11.77 -12.45 -0.64
N SER A 114 -10.57 -12.70 -0.12
CA SER A 114 -9.97 -11.90 0.95
C SER A 114 -8.63 -11.30 0.56
N PHE A 115 -8.40 -10.05 0.97
CA PHE A 115 -7.26 -9.25 0.54
C PHE A 115 -6.58 -8.53 1.70
N ALA A 116 -5.25 -8.57 1.73
CA ALA A 116 -4.43 -7.65 2.50
C ALA A 116 -4.05 -6.46 1.62
N ILE A 117 -4.22 -5.24 2.13
CA ILE A 117 -3.74 -4.03 1.44
C ILE A 117 -2.32 -3.74 1.92
N VAL A 118 -1.42 -3.48 0.98
CA VAL A 118 -0.01 -3.17 1.27
C VAL A 118 0.38 -1.86 0.59
N ASP A 119 0.94 -0.95 1.38
CA ASP A 119 1.55 0.30 0.90
C ASP A 119 2.85 0.56 1.68
N ASP A 120 3.62 1.55 1.25
CA ASP A 120 4.83 1.97 1.96
C ASP A 120 4.51 2.87 3.16
N LEU A 121 3.53 3.77 3.01
CA LEU A 121 3.23 4.81 3.98
C LEU A 121 1.72 5.07 4.08
N LEU A 122 1.24 5.22 5.32
CA LEU A 122 -0.11 5.71 5.60
C LEU A 122 -0.04 7.18 6.04
N ALA A 123 -0.53 8.09 5.19
CA ALA A 123 -0.69 9.50 5.49
C ALA A 123 -2.15 9.82 5.91
N THR A 124 -2.91 10.47 5.05
CA THR A 124 -4.32 10.82 5.31
C THR A 124 -5.30 9.65 5.11
N GLY A 125 -4.85 8.51 4.60
CA GLY A 125 -5.68 7.34 4.34
C GLY A 125 -6.52 7.39 3.06
N GLY A 126 -6.46 8.46 2.27
CA GLY A 126 -7.28 8.61 1.06
C GLY A 126 -7.10 7.46 0.07
N THR A 127 -5.87 7.11 -0.24
CA THR A 127 -5.49 6.02 -1.15
C THR A 127 -6.01 4.66 -0.67
N VAL A 128 -5.76 4.35 0.61
CA VAL A 128 -6.19 3.09 1.24
C VAL A 128 -7.70 2.99 1.28
N ASN A 129 -8.40 4.08 1.63
CA ASN A 129 -9.85 4.15 1.63
C ASN A 129 -10.43 3.94 0.22
N CYS A 130 -9.79 4.47 -0.82
CA CYS A 130 -10.18 4.24 -2.22
C CYS A 130 -10.14 2.74 -2.56
N VAL A 131 -9.01 2.06 -2.29
CA VAL A 131 -8.87 0.61 -2.50
C VAL A 131 -9.91 -0.16 -1.67
N SER A 132 -10.07 0.19 -0.41
CA SER A 132 -11.06 -0.42 0.49
C SER A 132 -12.49 -0.33 -0.08
N LYS A 133 -12.87 0.83 -0.61
CA LYS A 133 -14.18 1.03 -1.23
C LYS A 133 -14.36 0.22 -2.51
N ILE A 134 -13.32 0.08 -3.35
CA ILE A 134 -13.38 -0.81 -4.53
C ILE A 134 -13.61 -2.25 -4.08
N LEU A 135 -12.86 -2.74 -3.10
CA LEU A 135 -13.01 -4.09 -2.58
C LEU A 135 -14.40 -4.36 -2.01
N LYS A 136 -14.86 -3.49 -1.11
CA LYS A 136 -16.19 -3.62 -0.47
C LYS A 136 -17.35 -3.57 -1.46
N SER A 137 -17.26 -2.70 -2.48
CA SER A 137 -18.31 -2.62 -3.54
C SER A 137 -18.33 -3.86 -4.45
N ASN A 138 -17.36 -4.76 -4.34
CA ASN A 138 -17.28 -6.01 -5.08
C ASN A 138 -17.32 -7.24 -4.15
N ASP A 139 -17.89 -7.08 -2.95
CA ASP A 139 -18.10 -8.12 -1.94
C ASP A 139 -16.79 -8.85 -1.55
N LYS A 140 -15.69 -8.09 -1.45
CA LYS A 140 -14.39 -8.60 -1.04
C LYS A 140 -14.09 -8.28 0.41
N GLU A 141 -13.55 -9.25 1.12
CA GLU A 141 -13.08 -9.11 2.49
C GLU A 141 -11.71 -8.42 2.53
N ILE A 142 -11.50 -7.55 3.53
CA ILE A 142 -10.21 -6.91 3.79
C ILE A 142 -9.69 -7.44 5.12
N THR A 143 -8.58 -8.18 5.07
CA THR A 143 -7.96 -8.75 6.26
C THR A 143 -7.18 -7.72 7.07
N GLY A 144 -6.78 -6.62 6.43
CA GLY A 144 -6.13 -5.48 7.06
C GLY A 144 -5.22 -4.71 6.11
N LEU A 145 -4.55 -3.71 6.69
CA LEU A 145 -3.57 -2.85 6.04
C LEU A 145 -2.19 -3.09 6.64
N LEU A 146 -1.19 -3.23 5.80
CA LEU A 146 0.22 -3.24 6.17
C LEU A 146 0.95 -2.06 5.51
N VAL A 147 1.61 -1.26 6.32
CA VAL A 147 2.48 -0.17 5.89
C VAL A 147 3.79 -0.19 6.67
N VAL A 148 4.84 0.35 6.09
CA VAL A 148 6.13 0.48 6.75
C VAL A 148 6.11 1.65 7.74
N VAL A 149 5.49 2.75 7.34
CA VAL A 149 5.38 3.99 8.14
C VAL A 149 3.95 4.49 8.21
N GLU A 150 3.56 4.97 9.36
CA GLU A 150 2.32 5.72 9.56
C GLU A 150 2.62 7.13 10.05
N LEU A 151 2.05 8.14 9.40
CA LEU A 151 2.08 9.54 9.84
C LEU A 151 0.90 9.80 10.78
N MET A 152 1.10 9.51 12.07
CA MET A 152 0.05 9.52 13.10
C MET A 152 -0.71 10.86 13.18
N ASN A 153 -0.01 11.98 12.93
CA ASN A 153 -0.57 13.34 12.95
C ASN A 153 -1.60 13.60 11.84
N LEU A 154 -1.66 12.75 10.80
CA LEU A 154 -2.57 12.91 9.67
C LEU A 154 -3.86 12.06 9.80
N GLY A 155 -3.98 11.26 10.84
CA GLY A 155 -5.20 10.53 11.19
C GLY A 155 -5.69 9.51 10.15
N GLY A 156 -4.80 8.95 9.35
CA GLY A 156 -5.16 8.03 8.26
C GLY A 156 -5.91 6.77 8.70
N ARG A 157 -5.74 6.31 9.94
CA ARG A 157 -6.48 5.16 10.51
C ARG A 157 -7.96 5.43 10.74
N LEU A 158 -8.35 6.69 10.85
CA LEU A 158 -9.71 7.07 11.22
C LEU A 158 -10.65 7.12 10.01
N LYS A 159 -10.13 6.81 8.81
CA LYS A 159 -10.87 6.79 7.54
C LYS A 159 -11.00 5.38 7.00
#